data_872e373d2e144b4098b40fd573e57284
#
_entry.id   872e373d2e144b4098b40fd573e57284
#
_cell.length_a   1.000
_cell.length_b   1.000
_cell.length_c   1.000
_cell.angle_alpha   90.00
_cell.angle_beta   90.00
_cell.angle_gamma   90.00
#
_symmetry.space_group_name_H-M   'P 1'
#
loop_
_entity.id
_entity.type
_entity.pdbx_description
1 polymer ?
#
loop_
_entity_poly.entity_id
_entity_poly.type
_entity_poly.pdbx_seq_one_letter_code
_entity_poly.pdbx_strand_id
1 'polypeptide(L)'
;MTEPVSLPPSSPLRRDRPSKLLSAREAVQRFVHDGDSVFFGYTSWAGGLEREVARQRKQNLTSLATVGSILLPLLGTCPRLITSYALGAQSPWFLERYRAGEFEIEDYTNQTIALMFMAGALGMPFVPTKAMLGSDYLAPDFYPEPGGFLGENKLHVMDSPFDGERVVLLPALRPNVSCVHVQWADEEGNAAFWGGHGEVRWGLWASERVIISAEEIVPTSVLRSDPHRVTIPGFMVDAVVHMPFGSLPWGLPGYYNASGAMQYDFLGGMRTEEGFKQVLDTWVDGCADHDATLRRYEERYGAGSLDRLRADRTWFPERPIRYGWRAAQ
;
A
#
# COMPACT_ATOMS: atom_id res chain seq x y z
N MET A 1 -7.27 -29.25 22.62
CA MET A 1 -7.01 -27.79 22.75
C MET A 1 -6.17 -27.62 24.00
N THR A 2 -4.87 -27.38 23.84
CA THR A 2 -4.01 -27.02 24.98
C THR A 2 -4.39 -25.60 25.40
N GLU A 3 -4.69 -25.41 26.68
CA GLU A 3 -4.89 -24.07 27.23
C GLU A 3 -3.73 -23.16 26.85
N PRO A 4 -3.99 -21.91 26.46
CA PRO A 4 -2.92 -20.96 26.16
C PRO A 4 -2.04 -20.82 27.40
N VAL A 5 -0.72 -20.98 27.25
CA VAL A 5 0.25 -20.77 28.32
C VAL A 5 0.10 -19.35 28.82
N SER A 6 -0.56 -19.17 29.96
CA SER A 6 -0.66 -17.87 30.60
C SER A 6 0.69 -17.49 31.21
N LEU A 7 1.31 -16.45 30.72
CA LEU A 7 2.51 -15.91 31.35
C LEU A 7 2.14 -15.33 32.75
N PRO A 8 2.99 -15.55 33.75
CA PRO A 8 2.74 -15.00 35.08
C PRO A 8 2.66 -13.46 35.03
N PRO A 9 1.86 -12.82 35.89
CA PRO A 9 1.67 -11.37 35.92
C PRO A 9 2.96 -10.54 36.01
N SER A 10 3.99 -11.11 36.60
CA SER A 10 5.32 -10.50 36.81
C SER A 10 6.31 -10.78 35.66
N SER A 11 5.90 -11.47 34.58
CA SER A 11 6.78 -11.75 33.46
C SER A 11 7.21 -10.44 32.78
N PRO A 12 8.54 -10.20 32.58
CA PRO A 12 9.02 -9.04 31.84
C PRO A 12 8.55 -9.02 30.38
N LEU A 13 8.04 -10.15 29.88
CA LEU A 13 7.44 -10.30 28.56
C LEU A 13 5.99 -9.81 28.52
N ARG A 14 5.36 -9.62 29.68
CA ARG A 14 4.02 -9.04 29.83
C ARG A 14 4.15 -7.53 30.01
N ARG A 15 4.58 -6.83 28.97
CA ARG A 15 4.49 -5.37 28.94
C ARG A 15 3.09 -5.02 28.43
N ASP A 16 2.34 -4.27 29.21
CA ASP A 16 1.12 -3.60 28.73
C ASP A 16 1.58 -2.55 27.71
N ARG A 17 1.54 -2.92 26.44
CA ARG A 17 1.82 -1.99 25.35
C ARG A 17 0.53 -1.20 25.08
N PRO A 18 0.62 0.10 24.86
CA PRO A 18 -0.55 0.88 24.50
C PRO A 18 -1.14 0.34 23.19
N SER A 19 -2.47 0.26 23.13
CA SER A 19 -3.19 -0.11 21.93
C SER A 19 -2.92 0.92 20.83
N LYS A 20 -2.68 0.42 19.62
CA LYS A 20 -2.50 1.21 18.40
C LYS A 20 -3.76 1.30 17.55
N LEU A 21 -4.87 0.76 18.07
CA LEU A 21 -6.16 0.81 17.39
C LEU A 21 -6.67 2.24 17.34
N LEU A 22 -6.92 2.70 16.13
CA LEU A 22 -7.48 4.03 15.84
C LEU A 22 -8.57 3.89 14.77
N SER A 23 -9.45 4.90 14.70
CA SER A 23 -10.27 5.08 13.51
C SER A 23 -9.42 5.46 12.31
N ALA A 24 -9.91 5.21 11.08
CA ALA A 24 -9.22 5.64 9.87
C ALA A 24 -8.96 7.16 9.86
N ARG A 25 -9.94 7.94 10.34
CA ARG A 25 -9.85 9.39 10.44
C ARG A 25 -8.70 9.82 11.36
N GLU A 26 -8.62 9.25 12.56
CA GLU A 26 -7.56 9.56 13.52
C GLU A 26 -6.18 9.13 13.02
N ALA A 27 -6.08 7.93 12.46
CA ALA A 27 -4.83 7.40 11.92
C ALA A 27 -4.27 8.30 10.81
N VAL A 28 -5.10 8.68 9.83
CA VAL A 28 -4.69 9.59 8.75
C VAL A 28 -4.39 10.99 9.28
N GLN A 29 -5.22 11.52 10.20
CA GLN A 29 -5.01 12.84 10.77
C GLN A 29 -3.66 12.94 11.50
N ARG A 30 -3.27 11.89 12.24
CA ARG A 30 -2.07 11.88 13.08
C ARG A 30 -0.79 11.55 12.33
N PHE A 31 -0.87 10.71 11.31
CA PHE A 31 0.32 10.10 10.71
C PHE A 31 0.52 10.40 9.23
N VAL A 32 -0.43 11.03 8.56
CA VAL A 32 -0.27 11.53 7.19
C VAL A 32 -0.28 13.06 7.22
N HIS A 33 0.80 13.68 6.76
CA HIS A 33 0.97 15.12 6.77
C HIS A 33 1.04 15.67 5.33
N ASP A 34 0.76 16.96 5.18
CA ASP A 34 0.99 17.64 3.92
C ASP A 34 2.48 17.59 3.56
N GLY A 35 2.79 17.32 2.30
CA GLY A 35 4.15 17.15 1.82
C GLY A 35 4.72 15.74 1.95
N ASP A 36 4.01 14.79 2.56
CA ASP A 36 4.50 13.44 2.72
C ASP A 36 4.62 12.69 1.39
N SER A 37 5.64 11.83 1.31
CA SER A 37 5.66 10.73 0.36
C SER A 37 4.90 9.54 0.95
N VAL A 38 3.90 9.04 0.19
CA VAL A 38 2.93 8.02 0.64
C VAL A 38 3.05 6.76 -0.20
N PHE A 39 3.11 5.61 0.47
CA PHE A 39 3.07 4.29 -0.18
C PHE A 39 1.79 3.56 0.22
N PHE A 40 0.96 3.19 -0.77
CA PHE A 40 -0.31 2.49 -0.52
C PHE A 40 -0.25 0.97 -0.74
N GLY A 41 0.89 0.45 -1.18
CA GLY A 41 1.05 -0.95 -1.55
C GLY A 41 0.23 -1.35 -2.78
N TYR A 42 0.74 -2.18 -3.67
CA TYR A 42 -0.03 -2.66 -4.82
C TYR A 42 -0.79 -3.94 -4.51
N THR A 43 -0.10 -4.97 -4.02
CA THR A 43 -0.70 -6.29 -3.75
C THR A 43 -1.57 -6.32 -2.49
N SER A 44 -1.48 -5.29 -1.67
CA SER A 44 -2.31 -5.06 -0.47
C SER A 44 -2.78 -3.61 -0.43
N TRP A 45 -3.39 -3.17 -1.52
CA TRP A 45 -3.84 -1.80 -1.68
C TRP A 45 -4.78 -1.39 -0.56
N ALA A 46 -4.41 -0.35 0.16
CA ALA A 46 -5.20 0.21 1.26
C ALA A 46 -6.24 1.23 0.74
N GLY A 47 -7.15 0.78 -0.15
CA GLY A 47 -8.11 1.66 -0.81
C GLY A 47 -9.01 2.44 0.14
N GLY A 48 -9.36 1.86 1.29
CA GLY A 48 -10.10 2.56 2.33
C GLY A 48 -9.32 3.70 2.98
N LEU A 49 -8.02 3.48 3.23
CA LEU A 49 -7.13 4.53 3.76
C LEU A 49 -6.83 5.60 2.69
N GLU A 50 -6.64 5.21 1.43
CA GLU A 50 -6.46 6.16 0.34
C GLU A 50 -7.66 7.09 0.20
N ARG A 51 -8.89 6.55 0.27
CA ARG A 51 -10.12 7.37 0.30
C ARG A 51 -10.18 8.28 1.51
N GLU A 52 -9.69 7.83 2.68
CA GLU A 52 -9.64 8.69 3.86
C GLU A 52 -8.61 9.83 3.71
N VAL A 53 -7.43 9.56 3.13
CA VAL A 53 -6.45 10.59 2.77
C VAL A 53 -7.06 11.61 1.81
N ALA A 54 -7.79 11.13 0.78
CA ALA A 54 -8.51 11.98 -0.16
C ALA A 54 -9.59 12.81 0.54
N ARG A 55 -10.35 12.22 1.49
CA ARG A 55 -11.40 12.90 2.26
C ARG A 55 -10.86 14.02 3.12
N GLN A 56 -9.68 13.83 3.71
CA GLN A 56 -9.00 14.86 4.51
C GLN A 56 -8.25 15.89 3.66
N ARG A 57 -8.22 15.73 2.33
CA ARG A 57 -7.55 16.69 1.41
C ARG A 57 -6.09 16.97 1.80
N LYS A 58 -5.34 15.94 2.20
CA LYS A 58 -3.92 16.09 2.47
C LYS A 58 -3.21 16.61 1.23
N GLN A 59 -2.39 17.63 1.36
CA GLN A 59 -1.87 18.41 0.23
C GLN A 59 -0.40 18.08 -0.07
N ASN A 60 -0.01 18.35 -1.33
CA ASN A 60 1.39 18.27 -1.78
C ASN A 60 2.03 16.88 -1.53
N LEU A 61 1.24 15.82 -1.67
CA LEU A 61 1.70 14.46 -1.49
C LEU A 61 2.57 13.99 -2.67
N THR A 62 3.41 13.00 -2.42
CA THR A 62 4.11 12.23 -3.45
C THR A 62 3.69 10.77 -3.35
N SER A 63 3.10 10.22 -4.39
CA SER A 63 2.76 8.80 -4.44
C SER A 63 3.96 7.96 -4.86
N LEU A 64 4.33 6.99 -4.03
CA LEU A 64 5.41 6.03 -4.30
C LEU A 64 4.79 4.63 -4.39
N ALA A 65 4.78 4.02 -5.56
CA ALA A 65 4.24 2.67 -5.71
C ALA A 65 4.60 2.06 -7.08
N THR A 66 4.60 0.74 -7.21
CA THR A 66 4.67 0.09 -8.53
C THR A 66 3.45 0.40 -9.38
N VAL A 67 2.28 0.55 -8.76
CA VAL A 67 1.08 1.07 -9.43
C VAL A 67 0.65 2.36 -8.74
N GLY A 68 0.76 3.47 -9.46
CA GLY A 68 0.47 4.80 -8.93
C GLY A 68 -1.03 5.05 -8.70
N SER A 69 -1.35 5.83 -7.68
CA SER A 69 -2.70 6.34 -7.45
C SER A 69 -3.20 7.13 -8.65
N ILE A 70 -4.49 7.00 -8.95
CA ILE A 70 -5.18 7.85 -9.91
C ILE A 70 -6.06 8.89 -9.21
N LEU A 71 -6.57 8.56 -8.02
CA LEU A 71 -7.47 9.40 -7.24
C LEU A 71 -6.80 10.69 -6.78
N LEU A 72 -5.65 10.59 -6.14
CA LEU A 72 -4.99 11.73 -5.50
C LEU A 72 -4.43 12.77 -6.49
N PRO A 73 -3.79 12.39 -7.63
CA PRO A 73 -3.40 13.36 -8.66
C PRO A 73 -4.59 14.08 -9.28
N LEU A 74 -5.66 13.36 -9.62
CA LEU A 74 -6.87 13.95 -10.17
C LEU A 74 -7.59 14.86 -9.17
N LEU A 75 -7.45 14.59 -7.87
CA LEU A 75 -7.94 15.48 -6.82
C LEU A 75 -7.09 16.75 -6.67
N GLY A 76 -5.92 16.81 -7.28
CA GLY A 76 -4.99 17.94 -7.17
C GLY A 76 -4.19 17.96 -5.87
N THR A 77 -4.19 16.86 -5.12
CA THR A 77 -3.52 16.75 -3.81
C THR A 77 -2.17 16.05 -3.87
N CYS A 78 -1.87 15.39 -5.00
CA CYS A 78 -0.64 14.63 -5.22
C CYS A 78 0.04 15.08 -6.53
N PRO A 79 0.87 16.15 -6.48
CA PRO A 79 1.53 16.68 -7.67
C PRO A 79 2.66 15.79 -8.21
N ARG A 80 3.02 14.70 -7.53
CA ARG A 80 4.14 13.85 -7.95
C ARG A 80 3.84 12.38 -7.76
N LEU A 81 4.16 11.59 -8.80
CA LEU A 81 4.08 10.14 -8.78
C LEU A 81 5.43 9.56 -9.17
N ILE A 82 5.97 8.68 -8.32
CA ILE A 82 7.09 7.80 -8.67
C ILE A 82 6.51 6.40 -8.80
N THR A 83 6.44 5.90 -10.00
CA THR A 83 5.70 4.68 -10.30
C THR A 83 6.32 3.91 -11.46
N SER A 84 5.91 2.67 -11.64
CA SER A 84 6.23 1.89 -12.84
C SER A 84 5.01 1.64 -13.72
N TYR A 85 3.83 1.92 -13.20
CA TYR A 85 2.58 1.85 -13.95
C TYR A 85 1.61 2.91 -13.46
N ALA A 86 1.46 3.95 -14.23
CA ALA A 86 0.43 4.96 -13.97
C ALA A 86 -0.93 4.44 -14.42
N LEU A 87 -1.73 3.91 -13.48
CA LEU A 87 -3.05 3.34 -13.77
C LEU A 87 -3.95 4.33 -14.53
N GLY A 88 -3.79 5.62 -14.24
CA GLY A 88 -4.49 6.72 -14.92
C GLY A 88 -4.12 6.91 -16.39
N ALA A 89 -3.01 6.36 -16.88
CA ALA A 89 -2.57 6.54 -18.27
C ALA A 89 -3.59 6.02 -19.31
N GLN A 90 -4.54 5.18 -18.90
CA GLN A 90 -5.65 4.73 -19.75
C GLN A 90 -6.81 5.75 -19.82
N SER A 91 -6.79 6.80 -19.01
CA SER A 91 -7.78 7.86 -19.00
C SER A 91 -7.33 9.05 -19.85
N PRO A 92 -8.08 9.46 -20.90
CA PRO A 92 -7.77 10.62 -21.69
C PRO A 92 -7.68 11.89 -20.84
N TRP A 93 -8.57 12.08 -19.88
CA TRP A 93 -8.60 13.22 -18.99
C TRP A 93 -7.40 13.27 -18.04
N PHE A 94 -6.96 12.12 -17.51
CA PHE A 94 -5.72 12.04 -16.72
C PHE A 94 -4.50 12.47 -17.55
N LEU A 95 -4.40 11.99 -18.81
CA LEU A 95 -3.31 12.37 -19.71
C LEU A 95 -3.36 13.83 -20.11
N GLU A 96 -4.54 14.43 -20.28
CA GLU A 96 -4.71 15.86 -20.54
C GLU A 96 -4.14 16.68 -19.39
N ARG A 97 -4.50 16.39 -18.15
CA ARG A 97 -4.00 17.05 -16.96
C ARG A 97 -2.49 16.87 -16.75
N TYR A 98 -2.00 15.66 -17.01
CA TYR A 98 -0.55 15.40 -17.00
C TYR A 98 0.19 16.29 -18.02
N ARG A 99 -0.32 16.37 -19.26
CA ARG A 99 0.27 17.22 -20.29
C ARG A 99 0.14 18.72 -19.99
N ALA A 100 -0.87 19.12 -19.24
CA ALA A 100 -1.02 20.48 -18.73
C ALA A 100 -0.05 20.82 -17.58
N GLY A 101 0.74 19.84 -17.10
CA GLY A 101 1.71 20.03 -16.02
C GLY A 101 1.09 20.11 -14.62
N GLU A 102 -0.14 19.62 -14.44
CA GLU A 102 -0.81 19.66 -13.14
C GLU A 102 -0.19 18.67 -12.13
N PHE A 103 0.46 17.65 -12.62
CA PHE A 103 1.26 16.72 -11.82
C PHE A 103 2.37 16.08 -12.67
N GLU A 104 3.40 15.57 -12.00
CA GLU A 104 4.55 14.92 -12.60
C GLU A 104 4.50 13.41 -12.41
N ILE A 105 4.99 12.67 -13.40
CA ILE A 105 5.17 11.20 -13.31
C ILE A 105 6.64 10.90 -13.56
N GLU A 106 7.26 10.27 -12.58
CA GLU A 106 8.58 9.71 -12.70
C GLU A 106 8.45 8.19 -12.86
N ASP A 107 8.76 7.71 -14.06
CA ASP A 107 8.54 6.33 -14.47
C ASP A 107 9.77 5.46 -14.28
N TYR A 108 9.56 4.26 -13.75
CA TYR A 108 10.55 3.21 -13.56
C TYR A 108 9.97 1.86 -13.97
N THR A 109 10.75 0.78 -13.92
CA THR A 109 10.19 -0.57 -14.04
C THR A 109 9.73 -1.09 -12.68
N ASN A 110 8.80 -2.07 -12.67
CA ASN A 110 8.37 -2.73 -11.43
C ASN A 110 9.56 -3.25 -10.62
N GLN A 111 10.53 -3.85 -11.31
CA GLN A 111 11.72 -4.39 -10.66
C GLN A 111 12.56 -3.28 -10.01
N THR A 112 12.77 -2.16 -10.71
CA THR A 112 13.62 -1.08 -10.18
C THR A 112 12.96 -0.36 -9.00
N ILE A 113 11.65 -0.12 -9.03
CA ILE A 113 10.91 0.40 -7.87
C ILE A 113 11.08 -0.52 -6.65
N ALA A 114 10.93 -1.83 -6.83
CA ALA A 114 11.11 -2.80 -5.74
C ALA A 114 12.54 -2.78 -5.19
N LEU A 115 13.56 -2.66 -6.05
CA LEU A 115 14.96 -2.54 -5.64
C LEU A 115 15.22 -1.23 -4.88
N MET A 116 14.61 -0.12 -5.31
CA MET A 116 14.75 1.18 -4.64
C MET A 116 14.12 1.17 -3.23
N PHE A 117 12.96 0.54 -3.06
CA PHE A 117 12.37 0.30 -1.73
C PHE A 117 13.23 -0.64 -0.89
N MET A 118 13.77 -1.72 -1.48
CA MET A 118 14.67 -2.63 -0.79
C MET A 118 15.92 -1.89 -0.29
N ALA A 119 16.51 -1.02 -1.11
CA ALA A 119 17.63 -0.19 -0.70
C ALA A 119 17.26 0.70 0.50
N GLY A 120 16.10 1.36 0.47
CA GLY A 120 15.57 2.15 1.58
C GLY A 120 15.40 1.34 2.86
N ALA A 121 14.79 0.16 2.75
CA ALA A 121 14.54 -0.75 3.86
C ALA A 121 15.82 -1.27 4.54
N LEU A 122 16.87 -1.48 3.76
CA LEU A 122 18.16 -1.98 4.24
C LEU A 122 19.14 -0.86 4.64
N GLY A 123 18.70 0.41 4.60
CA GLY A 123 19.56 1.56 4.96
C GLY A 123 20.64 1.89 3.93
N MET A 124 20.55 1.29 2.72
CA MET A 124 21.47 1.61 1.63
C MET A 124 21.09 2.96 1.01
N PRO A 125 22.07 3.82 0.64
CA PRO A 125 21.76 5.09 -0.03
C PRO A 125 21.31 4.90 -1.49
N PHE A 126 21.76 3.83 -2.14
CA PHE A 126 21.44 3.42 -3.51
C PHE A 126 21.64 1.93 -3.68
N VAL A 127 21.16 1.36 -4.79
CA VAL A 127 21.40 -0.03 -5.18
C VAL A 127 21.97 -0.10 -6.59
N PRO A 128 23.12 -0.79 -6.81
CA PRO A 128 23.62 -1.08 -8.15
C PRO A 128 22.82 -2.24 -8.77
N THR A 129 22.52 -2.12 -10.06
CA THR A 129 21.80 -3.15 -10.82
C THR A 129 22.20 -3.15 -12.30
N LYS A 130 22.08 -4.29 -12.97
CA LYS A 130 22.15 -4.38 -14.43
C LYS A 130 20.78 -4.16 -15.10
N ALA A 131 19.70 -4.13 -14.31
CA ALA A 131 18.40 -3.75 -14.82
C ALA A 131 18.46 -2.33 -15.43
N MET A 132 17.69 -2.11 -16.47
CA MET A 132 17.66 -0.89 -17.29
C MET A 132 18.84 -0.70 -18.26
N LEU A 133 19.96 -1.43 -18.17
CA LEU A 133 20.99 -1.37 -19.19
C LEU A 133 20.42 -1.76 -20.55
N GLY A 134 20.67 -0.92 -21.56
CA GLY A 134 20.15 -1.13 -22.92
C GLY A 134 18.68 -0.81 -23.10
N SER A 135 18.03 -0.17 -22.13
CA SER A 135 16.67 0.35 -22.25
C SER A 135 16.66 1.85 -22.54
N ASP A 136 15.52 2.34 -23.05
CA ASP A 136 15.29 3.76 -23.32
C ASP A 136 15.31 4.63 -22.07
N TYR A 137 15.16 4.03 -20.88
CA TYR A 137 15.31 4.76 -19.60
C TYR A 137 16.67 5.44 -19.43
N LEU A 138 17.70 4.95 -20.12
CA LEU A 138 19.04 5.54 -20.11
C LEU A 138 19.29 6.45 -21.31
N ALA A 139 18.31 6.61 -22.21
CA ALA A 139 18.44 7.50 -23.35
C ALA A 139 18.40 8.97 -22.87
N PRO A 140 19.29 9.85 -23.40
CA PRO A 140 19.37 11.25 -22.97
C PRO A 140 18.04 12.02 -23.09
N ASP A 141 17.22 11.65 -24.05
CA ASP A 141 15.98 12.35 -24.38
C ASP A 141 14.72 11.74 -23.72
N PHE A 142 14.88 10.63 -23.00
CA PHE A 142 13.72 9.96 -22.36
C PHE A 142 13.15 10.76 -21.18
N TYR A 143 14.03 11.47 -20.47
CA TYR A 143 13.66 12.42 -19.42
C TYR A 143 14.24 13.78 -19.80
N PRO A 144 13.50 14.61 -20.55
CA PRO A 144 14.00 15.87 -21.08
C PRO A 144 14.32 16.90 -19.99
N GLU A 145 13.75 16.76 -18.82
CA GLU A 145 14.04 17.63 -17.68
C GLU A 145 15.14 17.00 -16.81
N PRO A 146 16.34 17.59 -16.76
CA PRO A 146 17.34 17.20 -15.78
C PRO A 146 16.80 17.52 -14.39
N GLY A 147 16.80 16.54 -13.53
CA GLY A 147 16.49 16.81 -12.15
C GLY A 147 15.14 16.40 -11.66
N GLY A 148 14.43 15.49 -12.30
CA GLY A 148 13.18 14.96 -11.78
C GLY A 148 13.13 14.89 -10.23
N PHE A 149 12.08 14.48 -9.66
CA PHE A 149 11.81 14.51 -8.21
C PHE A 149 12.99 14.01 -7.32
N LEU A 150 13.85 13.13 -7.83
CA LEU A 150 15.03 12.60 -7.13
C LEU A 150 16.31 13.42 -7.32
N GLY A 151 16.24 14.62 -7.92
CA GLY A 151 17.39 15.50 -8.13
C GLY A 151 18.00 15.37 -9.53
N GLU A 152 19.09 16.11 -9.78
CA GLU A 152 19.73 16.20 -11.09
C GLU A 152 20.25 14.85 -11.63
N ASN A 153 20.48 13.86 -10.75
CA ASN A 153 20.96 12.53 -11.09
C ASN A 153 19.94 11.46 -10.66
N LYS A 154 18.88 11.35 -11.42
CA LYS A 154 17.86 10.32 -11.23
C LYS A 154 18.44 8.89 -11.30
N LEU A 155 19.33 8.66 -12.21
CA LEU A 155 20.07 7.43 -12.44
C LEU A 155 21.53 7.77 -12.69
N HIS A 156 22.44 6.94 -12.19
CA HIS A 156 23.85 7.08 -12.47
C HIS A 156 24.40 5.77 -13.04
N VAL A 157 25.13 5.86 -14.14
CA VAL A 157 25.78 4.69 -14.75
C VAL A 157 27.28 4.74 -14.44
N MET A 158 27.82 3.63 -13.94
CA MET A 158 29.25 3.50 -13.65
C MET A 158 29.75 2.09 -13.95
N ASP A 159 31.05 1.94 -14.01
CA ASP A 159 31.68 0.63 -14.07
C ASP A 159 31.88 0.11 -12.63
N SER A 160 31.53 -1.15 -12.40
CA SER A 160 31.69 -1.80 -11.10
C SER A 160 33.17 -1.87 -10.72
N PRO A 161 33.53 -1.44 -9.50
CA PRO A 161 34.94 -1.49 -9.05
C PRO A 161 35.44 -2.92 -8.80
N PHE A 162 34.61 -3.93 -8.89
CA PHE A 162 34.94 -5.32 -8.60
C PHE A 162 35.27 -6.13 -9.86
N ASP A 163 34.52 -5.91 -10.93
CA ASP A 163 34.61 -6.71 -12.15
C ASP A 163 34.67 -5.87 -13.46
N GLY A 164 34.53 -4.54 -13.33
CA GLY A 164 34.53 -3.62 -14.46
C GLY A 164 33.24 -3.63 -15.29
N GLU A 165 32.21 -4.40 -14.91
CA GLU A 165 30.96 -4.42 -15.64
C GLU A 165 30.14 -3.17 -15.40
N ARG A 166 29.44 -2.68 -16.42
CA ARG A 166 28.54 -1.52 -16.28
C ARG A 166 27.35 -1.84 -15.41
N VAL A 167 27.03 -0.90 -14.52
CA VAL A 167 25.86 -0.96 -13.63
C VAL A 167 25.15 0.39 -13.61
N VAL A 168 23.84 0.34 -13.34
CA VAL A 168 23.01 1.51 -13.04
C VAL A 168 22.86 1.60 -11.53
N LEU A 169 23.09 2.78 -10.97
CA LEU A 169 22.82 3.08 -9.57
C LEU A 169 21.42 3.68 -9.48
N LEU A 170 20.57 3.05 -8.68
CA LEU A 170 19.22 3.51 -8.37
C LEU A 170 19.20 4.08 -6.96
N PRO A 171 18.66 5.31 -6.74
CA PRO A 171 18.55 5.88 -5.41
C PRO A 171 17.57 5.08 -4.54
N ALA A 172 17.76 5.11 -3.23
CA ALA A 172 16.84 4.48 -2.30
C ALA A 172 15.54 5.28 -2.16
N LEU A 173 14.38 4.60 -2.18
CA LEU A 173 13.09 5.18 -1.82
C LEU A 173 12.80 4.93 -0.35
N ARG A 174 12.40 6.00 0.36
CA ARG A 174 11.99 5.99 1.78
C ARG A 174 10.72 6.78 1.95
N PRO A 175 9.55 6.11 1.93
CA PRO A 175 8.28 6.80 2.16
C PRO A 175 8.24 7.45 3.55
N ASN A 176 7.64 8.63 3.66
CA ASN A 176 7.33 9.18 4.98
C ASN A 176 6.24 8.36 5.66
N VAL A 177 5.27 7.85 4.89
CA VAL A 177 4.23 6.99 5.45
C VAL A 177 3.83 5.88 4.49
N SER A 178 3.67 4.67 5.03
CA SER A 178 3.03 3.55 4.35
C SER A 178 1.64 3.31 4.90
N CYS A 179 0.68 3.12 4.01
CA CYS A 179 -0.67 2.67 4.30
C CYS A 179 -0.90 1.34 3.58
N VAL A 180 -1.06 0.25 4.32
CA VAL A 180 -1.28 -1.08 3.72
C VAL A 180 -2.47 -1.78 4.35
N HIS A 181 -3.10 -2.65 3.57
CA HIS A 181 -4.24 -3.44 4.02
C HIS A 181 -3.83 -4.91 4.18
N VAL A 182 -4.14 -5.51 5.33
CA VAL A 182 -3.72 -6.87 5.67
C VAL A 182 -4.89 -7.72 6.13
N GLN A 183 -4.67 -9.03 6.18
CA GLN A 183 -5.70 -9.95 6.65
C GLN A 183 -5.91 -9.86 8.16
N TRP A 184 -4.84 -9.95 8.95
CA TRP A 184 -4.90 -9.89 10.41
C TRP A 184 -3.95 -8.86 10.99
N ALA A 185 -4.40 -8.16 12.01
CA ALA A 185 -3.54 -7.40 12.90
C ALA A 185 -3.99 -7.58 14.35
N ASP A 186 -3.10 -7.34 15.30
CA ASP A 186 -3.45 -7.19 16.71
C ASP A 186 -3.38 -5.72 17.14
N GLU A 187 -3.85 -5.43 18.34
CA GLU A 187 -3.84 -4.07 18.90
C GLU A 187 -2.43 -3.52 19.19
N GLU A 188 -1.42 -4.39 19.28
CA GLU A 188 -0.01 -3.99 19.45
C GLU A 188 0.65 -3.64 18.09
N GLY A 189 -0.02 -3.86 16.97
CA GLY A 189 0.46 -3.60 15.62
C GLY A 189 1.17 -4.77 14.95
N ASN A 190 1.23 -5.97 15.56
CA ASN A 190 1.72 -7.13 14.82
C ASN A 190 0.68 -7.49 13.77
N ALA A 191 1.14 -7.84 12.56
CA ALA A 191 0.24 -8.17 11.49
C ALA A 191 0.69 -9.37 10.66
N ALA A 192 -0.30 -10.11 10.17
CA ALA A 192 -0.12 -11.20 9.24
C ALA A 192 -0.68 -10.79 7.87
N PHE A 193 0.21 -10.79 6.89
CA PHE A 193 -0.09 -10.54 5.50
C PHE A 193 0.34 -11.74 4.66
N TRP A 194 -0.56 -12.27 3.85
CA TRP A 194 -0.28 -13.38 2.95
C TRP A 194 -0.83 -13.15 1.55
N GLY A 195 -0.30 -13.90 0.60
CA GLY A 195 -0.51 -13.68 -0.83
C GLY A 195 0.77 -13.18 -1.51
N GLY A 196 0.63 -12.45 -2.59
CA GLY A 196 1.77 -11.84 -3.27
C GLY A 196 2.30 -10.65 -2.47
N HIS A 197 3.53 -10.72 -2.01
CA HIS A 197 4.12 -9.63 -1.21
C HIS A 197 4.60 -8.46 -2.06
N GLY A 198 5.07 -8.75 -3.30
CA GLY A 198 5.60 -7.73 -4.20
C GLY A 198 6.59 -6.77 -3.51
N GLU A 199 6.44 -5.50 -3.76
CA GLU A 199 7.20 -4.43 -3.13
C GLU A 199 6.70 -4.03 -1.73
N VAL A 200 5.53 -4.54 -1.32
CA VAL A 200 4.87 -4.14 -0.06
C VAL A 200 5.77 -4.34 1.14
N ARG A 201 6.45 -5.48 1.23
CA ARG A 201 7.39 -5.74 2.30
C ARG A 201 8.47 -4.65 2.38
N TRP A 202 9.09 -4.33 1.26
CA TRP A 202 10.18 -3.38 1.22
C TRP A 202 9.71 -1.94 1.45
N GLY A 203 8.55 -1.56 0.87
CA GLY A 203 7.94 -0.26 1.08
C GLY A 203 7.65 0.01 2.55
N LEU A 204 7.07 -0.97 3.25
CA LEU A 204 6.82 -0.88 4.69
C LEU A 204 8.11 -0.70 5.50
N TRP A 205 9.12 -1.54 5.24
CA TRP A 205 10.39 -1.50 5.98
C TRP A 205 11.22 -0.24 5.67
N ALA A 206 10.98 0.40 4.53
CA ALA A 206 11.63 1.64 4.13
C ALA A 206 10.98 2.89 4.74
N SER A 207 9.77 2.76 5.29
CA SER A 207 8.95 3.90 5.72
C SER A 207 9.27 4.38 7.13
N GLU A 208 9.10 5.69 7.36
CA GLU A 208 9.26 6.31 8.67
C GLU A 208 8.05 6.02 9.58
N ARG A 209 6.85 6.00 9.00
CA ARG A 209 5.57 5.75 9.69
C ARG A 209 4.77 4.70 8.94
N VAL A 210 4.07 3.85 9.67
CA VAL A 210 3.29 2.74 9.10
C VAL A 210 1.89 2.71 9.70
N ILE A 211 0.88 2.82 8.83
CA ILE A 211 -0.53 2.63 9.14
C ILE A 211 -0.99 1.32 8.52
N ILE A 212 -1.54 0.43 9.32
CA ILE A 212 -2.13 -0.83 8.84
C ILE A 212 -3.63 -0.75 8.97
N SER A 213 -4.35 -1.03 7.89
CA SER A 213 -5.76 -1.43 7.96
C SER A 213 -5.86 -2.96 7.88
N ALA A 214 -6.75 -3.56 8.64
CA ALA A 214 -6.89 -5.01 8.73
C ALA A 214 -8.33 -5.47 8.60
N GLU A 215 -8.52 -6.61 7.95
CA GLU A 215 -9.83 -7.28 7.88
C GLU A 215 -10.31 -7.73 9.24
N GLU A 216 -9.41 -8.30 10.03
CA GLU A 216 -9.72 -8.80 11.36
C GLU A 216 -8.68 -8.32 12.37
N ILE A 217 -9.18 -7.85 13.51
CA ILE A 217 -8.35 -7.62 14.69
C ILE A 217 -8.39 -8.89 15.54
N VAL A 218 -7.26 -9.57 15.60
CA VAL A 218 -7.13 -10.83 16.34
C VAL A 218 -6.44 -10.61 17.68
N PRO A 219 -6.72 -11.43 18.69
CA PRO A 219 -5.97 -11.39 19.95
C PRO A 219 -4.46 -11.58 19.69
N THR A 220 -3.62 -10.84 20.41
CA THR A 220 -2.14 -10.94 20.27
C THR A 220 -1.63 -12.36 20.50
N SER A 221 -2.32 -13.15 21.34
CA SER A 221 -2.01 -14.56 21.57
C SER A 221 -2.10 -15.41 20.30
N VAL A 222 -2.99 -15.07 19.37
CA VAL A 222 -3.15 -15.77 18.08
C VAL A 222 -1.90 -15.58 17.22
N LEU A 223 -1.39 -14.35 17.10
CA LEU A 223 -0.17 -14.07 16.34
C LEU A 223 1.07 -14.61 17.05
N ARG A 224 1.12 -14.55 18.37
CA ARG A 224 2.23 -15.10 19.16
C ARG A 224 2.30 -16.63 19.15
N SER A 225 1.18 -17.33 18.94
CA SER A 225 1.16 -18.79 18.85
C SER A 225 1.86 -19.31 17.59
N ASP A 226 1.92 -18.50 16.53
CA ASP A 226 2.65 -18.79 15.30
C ASP A 226 3.42 -17.53 14.82
N PRO A 227 4.58 -17.23 15.41
CA PRO A 227 5.37 -16.05 15.07
C PRO A 227 5.80 -15.98 13.60
N HIS A 228 5.84 -17.13 12.90
CA HIS A 228 6.18 -17.17 11.48
C HIS A 228 5.11 -16.53 10.58
N ARG A 229 3.88 -16.41 11.07
CA ARG A 229 2.82 -15.69 10.37
C ARG A 229 2.94 -14.17 10.51
N VAL A 230 3.66 -13.68 11.52
CA VAL A 230 3.86 -12.24 11.70
C VAL A 230 4.82 -11.74 10.63
N THR A 231 4.27 -11.17 9.58
CA THR A 231 5.04 -10.60 8.46
C THR A 231 5.41 -9.14 8.69
N ILE A 232 4.66 -8.46 9.55
CA ILE A 232 4.87 -7.06 9.94
C ILE A 232 4.92 -7.01 11.47
N PRO A 233 6.11 -6.79 12.05
CA PRO A 233 6.25 -6.73 13.51
C PRO A 233 5.71 -5.42 14.05
N GLY A 234 5.03 -5.49 15.19
CA GLY A 234 4.32 -4.36 15.78
C GLY A 234 5.20 -3.13 16.09
N PHE A 235 6.50 -3.31 16.33
CA PHE A 235 7.38 -2.17 16.59
C PHE A 235 7.53 -1.21 15.40
N MET A 236 7.21 -1.65 14.19
CA MET A 236 7.24 -0.83 12.97
C MET A 236 5.94 -0.06 12.73
N VAL A 237 4.85 -0.42 13.39
CA VAL A 237 3.50 0.07 13.12
C VAL A 237 3.14 1.19 14.07
N ASP A 238 2.64 2.29 13.56
CA ASP A 238 2.19 3.46 14.33
C ASP A 238 0.69 3.40 14.63
N ALA A 239 -0.09 2.90 13.68
CA ALA A 239 -1.54 2.77 13.84
C ALA A 239 -2.09 1.51 13.19
N VAL A 240 -3.12 0.94 13.81
CA VAL A 240 -3.93 -0.17 13.29
C VAL A 240 -5.37 0.30 13.17
N VAL A 241 -5.98 0.01 12.02
CA VAL A 241 -7.39 0.38 11.73
C VAL A 241 -8.16 -0.88 11.39
N HIS A 242 -9.21 -1.20 12.14
CA HIS A 242 -10.13 -2.25 11.73
C HIS A 242 -10.94 -1.78 10.53
N MET A 243 -10.81 -2.45 9.39
CA MET A 243 -11.37 -1.97 8.13
C MET A 243 -11.74 -3.14 7.20
N PRO A 244 -12.82 -3.88 7.49
CA PRO A 244 -13.29 -4.94 6.61
C PRO A 244 -13.51 -4.43 5.18
N PHE A 245 -13.13 -5.23 4.17
CA PHE A 245 -13.14 -4.83 2.75
C PHE A 245 -12.29 -3.58 2.45
N GLY A 246 -11.24 -3.34 3.24
CA GLY A 246 -10.42 -2.14 3.14
C GLY A 246 -9.63 -2.00 1.84
N SER A 247 -9.43 -3.08 1.09
CA SER A 247 -8.75 -3.07 -0.21
C SER A 247 -9.67 -2.68 -1.39
N LEU A 248 -11.00 -2.62 -1.20
CA LEU A 248 -11.92 -2.29 -2.30
C LEU A 248 -11.49 -1.00 -3.04
N PRO A 249 -11.59 -0.98 -4.38
CA PRO A 249 -12.25 -1.95 -5.27
C PRO A 249 -11.44 -3.20 -5.62
N TRP A 250 -10.22 -3.35 -5.08
CA TRP A 250 -9.38 -4.52 -5.28
C TRP A 250 -9.75 -5.64 -4.32
N GLY A 251 -9.23 -6.84 -4.57
CA GLY A 251 -9.44 -7.98 -3.69
C GLY A 251 -8.36 -8.13 -2.63
N LEU A 252 -8.62 -9.03 -1.67
CA LEU A 252 -7.65 -9.45 -0.67
C LEU A 252 -7.56 -10.98 -0.65
N PRO A 253 -6.37 -11.57 -0.90
CA PRO A 253 -6.21 -13.02 -0.97
C PRO A 253 -6.76 -13.76 0.26
N GLY A 254 -7.64 -14.73 0.01
CA GLY A 254 -8.28 -15.54 1.05
C GLY A 254 -9.45 -14.89 1.76
N TYR A 255 -9.81 -13.64 1.44
CA TYR A 255 -10.93 -12.91 2.04
C TYR A 255 -12.02 -12.55 1.06
N TYR A 256 -11.69 -11.88 -0.02
CA TYR A 256 -12.65 -11.47 -1.04
C TYR A 256 -11.99 -11.17 -2.38
N ASN A 257 -12.77 -11.31 -3.44
CA ASN A 257 -12.38 -10.96 -4.78
C ASN A 257 -12.51 -9.46 -5.03
N ALA A 258 -11.82 -8.96 -6.04
CA ALA A 258 -12.00 -7.60 -6.53
C ALA A 258 -13.45 -7.38 -7.00
N SER A 259 -13.99 -6.19 -6.75
CA SER A 259 -15.30 -5.79 -7.24
C SER A 259 -15.18 -5.20 -8.64
N GLY A 260 -15.48 -6.00 -9.67
CA GLY A 260 -15.48 -5.51 -11.05
C GLY A 260 -16.47 -4.35 -11.27
N ALA A 261 -17.62 -4.37 -10.60
CA ALA A 261 -18.60 -3.29 -10.68
C ALA A 261 -18.04 -1.96 -10.10
N MET A 262 -17.44 -2.01 -8.91
CA MET A 262 -16.83 -0.82 -8.31
C MET A 262 -15.58 -0.35 -9.07
N GLN A 263 -14.77 -1.28 -9.62
CA GLN A 263 -13.66 -0.91 -10.50
C GLN A 263 -14.14 -0.18 -11.75
N TYR A 264 -15.22 -0.69 -12.37
CA TYR A 264 -15.80 -0.06 -13.55
C TYR A 264 -16.30 1.36 -13.22
N ASP A 265 -17.02 1.54 -12.12
CA ASP A 265 -17.51 2.84 -11.68
C ASP A 265 -16.35 3.79 -11.32
N PHE A 266 -15.38 3.30 -10.58
CA PHE A 266 -14.26 4.10 -10.09
C PHE A 266 -13.31 4.51 -11.22
N LEU A 267 -12.79 3.53 -11.98
CA LEU A 267 -11.87 3.80 -13.08
C LEU A 267 -12.57 4.41 -14.29
N GLY A 268 -13.80 3.98 -14.56
CA GLY A 268 -14.63 4.54 -15.64
C GLY A 268 -15.00 6.00 -15.37
N GLY A 269 -15.37 6.33 -14.14
CA GLY A 269 -15.69 7.69 -13.73
C GLY A 269 -14.48 8.63 -13.84
N MET A 270 -13.27 8.14 -13.58
CA MET A 270 -12.05 8.95 -13.66
C MET A 270 -11.59 9.28 -15.11
N ARG A 271 -12.40 8.97 -16.12
CA ARG A 271 -12.09 9.28 -17.52
C ARG A 271 -12.51 10.66 -17.97
N THR A 272 -13.35 11.34 -17.21
CA THR A 272 -13.85 12.70 -17.46
C THR A 272 -13.95 13.47 -16.14
N GLU A 273 -14.00 14.80 -16.22
CA GLU A 273 -14.17 15.65 -15.06
C GLU A 273 -15.50 15.42 -14.33
N GLU A 274 -16.59 15.30 -15.10
CA GLU A 274 -17.93 15.04 -14.56
C GLU A 274 -17.99 13.65 -13.87
N GLY A 275 -17.40 12.64 -14.51
CA GLY A 275 -17.32 11.32 -13.93
C GLY A 275 -16.49 11.30 -12.66
N PHE A 276 -15.39 12.06 -12.61
CA PHE A 276 -14.57 12.18 -11.42
C PHE A 276 -15.32 12.85 -10.26
N LYS A 277 -16.10 13.92 -10.53
CA LYS A 277 -16.99 14.52 -9.53
C LYS A 277 -17.97 13.49 -8.98
N GLN A 278 -18.56 12.66 -9.85
CA GLN A 278 -19.46 11.56 -9.41
C GLN A 278 -18.74 10.53 -8.56
N VAL A 279 -17.47 10.19 -8.86
CA VAL A 279 -16.67 9.29 -8.04
C VAL A 279 -16.44 9.91 -6.65
N LEU A 280 -16.08 11.18 -6.58
CA LEU A 280 -15.90 11.88 -5.30
C LEU A 280 -17.20 11.90 -4.49
N ASP A 281 -18.31 12.32 -5.10
CA ASP A 281 -19.62 12.40 -4.46
C ASP A 281 -20.11 11.01 -3.99
N THR A 282 -19.79 9.95 -4.73
CA THR A 282 -20.27 8.60 -4.39
C THR A 282 -19.39 7.93 -3.34
N TRP A 283 -18.07 8.01 -3.48
CA TRP A 283 -17.13 7.12 -2.78
C TRP A 283 -16.18 7.83 -1.80
N VAL A 284 -16.08 9.14 -1.88
CA VAL A 284 -15.19 9.95 -1.03
C VAL A 284 -16.00 10.91 -0.16
N ASP A 285 -16.53 11.98 -0.74
CA ASP A 285 -17.20 13.06 -0.01
C ASP A 285 -18.61 12.65 0.45
N GLY A 286 -19.31 11.86 -0.35
CA GLY A 286 -20.63 11.31 -0.01
C GLY A 286 -20.63 10.20 1.04
N CYS A 287 -19.44 9.80 1.52
CA CYS A 287 -19.27 8.79 2.57
C CYS A 287 -18.49 9.39 3.73
N ALA A 288 -19.11 9.49 4.91
CA ALA A 288 -18.48 10.08 6.09
C ALA A 288 -17.24 9.28 6.58
N ASP A 289 -17.24 7.96 6.35
CA ASP A 289 -16.23 7.00 6.78
C ASP A 289 -16.24 5.74 5.89
N HIS A 290 -15.43 4.76 6.26
CA HIS A 290 -15.37 3.49 5.54
C HIS A 290 -16.68 2.69 5.65
N ASP A 291 -17.34 2.67 6.81
CA ASP A 291 -18.61 1.96 6.99
C ASP A 291 -19.71 2.56 6.10
N ALA A 292 -19.73 3.88 5.96
CA ALA A 292 -20.62 4.54 5.00
C ALA A 292 -20.31 4.15 3.55
N THR A 293 -19.02 3.92 3.21
CA THR A 293 -18.65 3.40 1.88
C THR A 293 -19.19 1.99 1.67
N LEU A 294 -19.16 1.11 2.67
CA LEU A 294 -19.70 -0.24 2.56
C LEU A 294 -21.23 -0.24 2.44
N ARG A 295 -21.93 0.61 3.21
CA ARG A 295 -23.38 0.81 3.04
C ARG A 295 -23.73 1.32 1.64
N ARG A 296 -23.00 2.32 1.15
CA ARG A 296 -23.15 2.84 -0.22
C ARG A 296 -22.93 1.77 -1.28
N TYR A 297 -21.98 0.86 -1.05
CA TYR A 297 -21.72 -0.27 -1.93
C TYR A 297 -22.93 -1.19 -2.02
N GLU A 298 -23.53 -1.57 -0.89
CA GLU A 298 -24.73 -2.40 -0.83
C GLU A 298 -25.97 -1.71 -1.45
N GLU A 299 -26.14 -0.41 -1.18
CA GLU A 299 -27.21 0.39 -1.81
C GLU A 299 -27.10 0.40 -3.34
N ARG A 300 -25.87 0.51 -3.87
CA ARG A 300 -25.64 0.65 -5.30
C ARG A 300 -25.68 -0.67 -6.05
N TYR A 301 -25.14 -1.74 -5.48
CA TYR A 301 -25.00 -3.04 -6.14
C TYR A 301 -25.95 -4.12 -5.61
N GLY A 302 -26.81 -3.76 -4.68
CA GLY A 302 -27.83 -4.61 -4.08
C GLY A 302 -27.40 -5.26 -2.76
N ALA A 303 -28.36 -5.53 -1.90
CA ALA A 303 -28.14 -6.19 -0.64
C ALA A 303 -27.39 -7.52 -0.80
N GLY A 304 -26.44 -7.80 0.09
CA GLY A 304 -25.57 -8.98 0.07
C GLY A 304 -24.50 -8.95 -1.06
N SER A 305 -24.28 -7.80 -1.71
CA SER A 305 -23.27 -7.69 -2.75
C SER A 305 -21.85 -7.82 -2.21
N LEU A 306 -21.58 -7.37 -0.99
CA LEU A 306 -20.30 -7.57 -0.31
C LEU A 306 -20.06 -9.06 -0.01
N ASP A 307 -21.07 -9.77 0.46
CA ASP A 307 -20.95 -11.20 0.76
C ASP A 307 -20.67 -12.02 -0.50
N ARG A 308 -21.19 -11.62 -1.66
CA ARG A 308 -20.86 -12.26 -2.94
C ARG A 308 -19.40 -12.11 -3.37
N LEU A 309 -18.69 -11.12 -2.84
CA LEU A 309 -17.26 -10.98 -3.08
C LEU A 309 -16.43 -11.91 -2.20
N ARG A 310 -16.94 -12.35 -1.05
CA ARG A 310 -16.20 -13.16 -0.10
C ARG A 310 -15.67 -14.42 -0.77
N ALA A 311 -14.41 -14.74 -0.48
CA ALA A 311 -13.80 -15.97 -0.90
C ALA A 311 -14.48 -17.16 -0.23
N ASP A 312 -14.75 -18.22 -1.00
CA ASP A 312 -15.21 -19.48 -0.43
C ASP A 312 -14.04 -20.14 0.30
N ARG A 313 -14.03 -20.01 1.63
CA ARG A 313 -12.98 -20.58 2.49
C ARG A 313 -12.95 -22.12 2.44
N THR A 314 -13.96 -22.78 1.89
CA THR A 314 -13.97 -24.25 1.73
C THR A 314 -12.94 -24.70 0.70
N TRP A 315 -12.59 -23.85 -0.28
CA TRP A 315 -11.54 -24.13 -1.27
C TRP A 315 -10.13 -23.98 -0.73
N PHE A 316 -9.96 -23.26 0.38
CA PHE A 316 -8.72 -23.12 1.11
C PHE A 316 -8.89 -23.79 2.47
N PRO A 317 -8.94 -25.15 2.53
CA PRO A 317 -8.96 -25.80 3.82
C PRO A 317 -7.78 -25.26 4.62
N GLU A 318 -8.04 -24.86 5.86
CA GLU A 318 -7.00 -24.50 6.83
C GLU A 318 -6.09 -25.72 6.99
N ARG A 319 -5.20 -25.90 6.04
CA ARG A 319 -4.07 -26.80 6.25
C ARG A 319 -3.11 -26.01 7.11
N PRO A 320 -2.97 -26.36 8.38
CA PRO A 320 -1.92 -25.76 9.19
C PRO A 320 -0.63 -25.98 8.42
N ILE A 321 0.09 -24.90 8.13
CA ILE A 321 1.43 -25.03 7.56
C ILE A 321 2.22 -25.82 8.59
N ARG A 322 2.54 -27.06 8.28
CA ARG A 322 3.32 -27.92 9.15
C ARG A 322 4.79 -27.59 8.93
N TYR A 323 5.30 -26.65 9.68
CA TYR A 323 6.74 -26.33 9.70
C TYR A 323 7.58 -27.44 10.36
N GLY A 324 7.19 -28.69 10.23
CA GLY A 324 7.87 -29.81 10.89
C GLY A 324 7.50 -30.00 12.37
N TRP A 325 6.67 -29.14 12.94
CA TRP A 325 6.16 -29.29 14.30
C TRP A 325 5.13 -30.42 14.35
N ARG A 326 5.25 -31.31 15.31
CA ARG A 326 4.14 -32.21 15.62
C ARG A 326 3.02 -31.38 16.20
N ALA A 327 1.83 -31.43 15.60
CA ALA A 327 0.66 -30.98 16.31
C ALA A 327 0.66 -31.66 17.69
N ALA A 328 0.59 -30.90 18.77
CA ALA A 328 0.35 -31.46 20.08
C ALA A 328 -0.92 -32.32 19.96
N GLN A 329 -0.81 -33.59 20.23
CA GLN A 329 -1.92 -34.56 20.27
C GLN A 329 -2.84 -34.22 21.44
#